data_077f5483d4aaa0254715ccd21a4de3c3
#
_entry.id   077f5483d4aaa0254715ccd21a4de3c3
#
_cell.length_a   1.000
_cell.length_b   1.000
_cell.length_c   1.000
_cell.angle_alpha   90.00
_cell.angle_beta   90.00
_cell.angle_gamma   90.00
#
_symmetry.space_group_name_H-M   'P 1'
#
loop_
_entity.id
_entity.type
_entity.pdbx_description
1 polymer ?
#
loop_
_entity_poly.entity_id
_entity_poly.type
_entity_poly.pdbx_seq_one_letter_code
_entity_poly.pdbx_strand_id
1 'polypeptide(L)'
;NVKWAKYNFRAKVDMNLTSSTIMGLAMDGAIVEDRAPGFGTNNDALWAAQAYLTPLTVPLRYSNGMLPAYGKNGEQISPYILLNHTGFKKGNRTTMNINFTLRQDFGKWIKGLTARGMFSYNNNNIHNVVRSKMPDLYKAFGRYNDGSLMTQRTVSASNIQFAKSAAS
;
A
#
# COMPACT_ATOMS: atom_id res chain seq x y z
N ASN A 1 -11.52 1.59 -0.19
CA ASN A 1 -10.93 1.74 -1.53
C ASN A 1 -9.55 1.11 -1.57
N VAL A 2 -9.45 -0.05 -2.22
CA VAL A 2 -8.19 -0.73 -2.50
C VAL A 2 -7.63 -0.16 -3.81
N LYS A 3 -6.35 0.24 -3.79
CA LYS A 3 -5.66 0.76 -4.98
C LYS A 3 -4.22 0.28 -4.95
N TRP A 4 -3.71 -0.09 -6.12
CA TRP A 4 -2.31 -0.33 -6.33
C TRP A 4 -1.89 0.34 -7.65
N ALA A 5 -0.77 1.04 -7.64
CA ALA A 5 -0.18 1.66 -8.82
C ALA A 5 1.34 1.57 -8.76
N LYS A 6 1.96 1.33 -9.91
CA LYS A 6 3.42 1.32 -10.04
C LYS A 6 3.83 2.18 -11.24
N TYR A 7 4.70 3.12 -10.98
CA TYR A 7 5.30 3.98 -11.98
C TYR A 7 6.78 3.64 -12.10
N ASN A 8 7.25 3.31 -13.30
CA ASN A 8 8.65 3.06 -13.57
C ASN A 8 9.20 4.18 -14.44
N PHE A 9 10.42 4.57 -14.18
CA PHE A 9 11.15 5.49 -15.02
C PHE A 9 12.56 4.97 -15.30
N ARG A 10 13.09 5.29 -16.46
CA ARG A 10 14.45 4.98 -16.84
C ARG A 10 14.98 6.08 -17.76
N ALA A 11 16.17 6.56 -17.48
CA ALA A 11 16.90 7.50 -18.31
C ALA A 11 18.35 7.04 -18.46
N LYS A 12 18.92 7.20 -19.65
CA LYS A 12 20.34 6.95 -19.90
C LYS A 12 20.85 8.05 -20.82
N VAL A 13 21.96 8.64 -20.44
CA VAL A 13 22.65 9.66 -21.22
C VAL A 13 24.14 9.31 -21.27
N ASP A 14 24.69 9.22 -22.45
CA ASP A 14 26.11 9.08 -22.68
C ASP A 14 26.63 10.38 -23.38
N MET A 15 27.63 11.00 -22.82
CA MET A 15 28.17 12.28 -23.27
C MET A 15 29.68 12.16 -23.54
N ASN A 16 30.12 12.62 -24.71
CA ASN A 16 31.51 12.79 -25.01
C ASN A 16 31.96 14.15 -24.46
N LEU A 17 32.60 14.17 -23.28
CA LEU A 17 33.12 15.40 -22.68
C LEU A 17 34.30 15.95 -23.46
N THR A 18 35.16 15.06 -23.95
CA THR A 18 36.29 15.36 -24.84
C THR A 18 36.40 14.23 -25.89
N SER A 19 37.32 14.37 -26.82
CA SER A 19 37.66 13.30 -27.79
C SER A 19 38.18 12.02 -27.15
N SER A 20 38.60 12.08 -25.87
CA SER A 20 39.18 10.95 -25.12
C SER A 20 38.43 10.61 -23.84
N THR A 21 37.36 11.37 -23.49
CA THR A 21 36.62 11.21 -22.25
C THR A 21 35.14 11.01 -22.55
N ILE A 22 34.59 9.88 -22.12
CA ILE A 22 33.14 9.56 -22.21
C ILE A 22 32.59 9.43 -20.80
N MET A 23 31.50 10.13 -20.56
CA MET A 23 30.72 10.05 -19.33
C MET A 23 29.35 9.45 -19.61
N GLY A 24 28.96 8.45 -18.83
CA GLY A 24 27.63 7.86 -18.88
C GLY A 24 26.89 8.08 -17.57
N LEU A 25 25.63 8.47 -17.65
CA LEU A 25 24.71 8.55 -16.54
C LEU A 25 23.51 7.67 -16.86
N ALA A 26 23.26 6.65 -16.05
CA ALA A 26 22.05 5.84 -16.14
C ALA A 26 21.27 5.95 -14.83
N MET A 27 20.00 6.21 -14.92
CA MET A 27 19.09 6.30 -13.80
C MET A 27 17.84 5.48 -14.07
N ASP A 28 17.47 4.62 -13.14
CA ASP A 28 16.20 3.88 -13.17
C ASP A 28 15.58 3.84 -11.80
N GLY A 29 14.26 3.67 -11.77
CA GLY A 29 13.56 3.56 -10.52
C GLY A 29 12.09 3.24 -10.69
N ALA A 30 11.45 3.07 -9.54
CA ALA A 30 10.03 2.80 -9.45
C ALA A 30 9.41 3.50 -8.24
N ILE A 31 8.19 3.99 -8.42
CA ILE A 31 7.33 4.47 -7.33
C ILE A 31 6.14 3.51 -7.29
N VAL A 32 5.95 2.85 -6.15
CA VAL A 32 4.80 1.98 -5.88
C VAL A 32 3.92 2.64 -4.85
N GLU A 33 2.67 2.84 -5.19
CA GLU A 33 1.63 3.33 -4.28
C GLU A 33 0.63 2.23 -4.04
N ASP A 34 0.34 1.93 -2.78
CA ASP A 34 -0.71 1.02 -2.38
C ASP A 34 -1.66 1.66 -1.38
N ARG A 35 -2.92 1.26 -1.47
CA ARG A 35 -3.95 1.58 -0.49
C ARG A 35 -4.73 0.33 -0.14
N ALA A 36 -5.01 0.17 1.14
CA ALA A 36 -5.81 -0.91 1.68
C ALA A 36 -6.75 -0.39 2.79
N PRO A 37 -7.79 -1.14 3.16
CA PRO A 37 -8.60 -0.87 4.36
C PRO A 37 -7.75 -0.79 5.62
N GLY A 38 -8.23 -0.07 6.62
CA GLY A 38 -7.51 0.06 7.90
C GLY A 38 -7.52 -1.19 8.77
N PHE A 39 -8.36 -2.18 8.45
CA PHE A 39 -8.48 -3.43 9.19
C PHE A 39 -7.56 -4.53 8.62
N GLY A 40 -6.96 -5.32 9.53
CA GLY A 40 -6.06 -6.42 9.16
C GLY A 40 -4.65 -5.97 8.73
N THR A 41 -3.75 -6.90 8.55
CA THR A 41 -2.38 -6.65 8.09
C THR A 41 -2.25 -6.65 6.57
N ASN A 42 -3.13 -7.38 5.91
CA ASN A 42 -3.22 -7.58 4.45
C ASN A 42 -4.69 -7.59 4.01
N ASN A 43 -4.95 -7.90 2.75
CA ASN A 43 -6.30 -7.99 2.20
C ASN A 43 -7.00 -9.35 2.47
N ASP A 44 -6.36 -10.28 3.18
CA ASP A 44 -6.89 -11.64 3.38
C ASP A 44 -8.22 -11.62 4.16
N ALA A 45 -8.33 -10.76 5.17
CA ALA A 45 -9.57 -10.59 5.92
C ALA A 45 -10.74 -10.15 5.01
N LEU A 46 -10.46 -9.33 3.99
CA LEU A 46 -11.47 -8.90 3.02
C LEU A 46 -11.93 -10.07 2.14
N TRP A 47 -11.00 -10.87 1.64
CA TRP A 47 -11.30 -12.04 0.82
C TRP A 47 -12.02 -13.13 1.62
N ALA A 48 -11.57 -13.38 2.85
CA ALA A 48 -12.25 -14.31 3.76
C ALA A 48 -13.68 -13.84 4.06
N ALA A 49 -13.89 -12.57 4.39
CA ALA A 49 -15.21 -12.03 4.61
C ALA A 49 -16.13 -12.18 3.39
N GLN A 50 -15.60 -11.97 2.19
CA GLN A 50 -16.36 -12.12 0.95
C GLN A 50 -16.74 -13.58 0.67
N ALA A 51 -15.87 -14.54 1.05
CA ALA A 51 -16.16 -15.97 0.88
C ALA A 51 -17.19 -16.49 1.87
N TYR A 52 -17.18 -16.00 3.12
CA TYR A 52 -18.08 -16.48 4.19
C TYR A 52 -19.39 -15.70 4.30
N LEU A 53 -19.41 -14.42 3.90
CA LEU A 53 -20.56 -13.55 4.09
C LEU A 53 -21.20 -13.18 2.76
N THR A 54 -22.44 -13.62 2.59
CA THR A 54 -23.26 -13.22 1.45
C THR A 54 -24.23 -12.09 1.85
N PRO A 55 -24.77 -11.29 0.90
CA PRO A 55 -25.79 -10.29 1.20
C PRO A 55 -27.05 -10.84 1.84
N LEU A 56 -27.34 -12.14 1.66
CA LEU A 56 -28.47 -12.83 2.29
C LEU A 56 -28.20 -13.12 3.77
N THR A 57 -26.94 -13.38 4.15
CA THR A 57 -26.58 -13.70 5.54
C THR A 57 -26.32 -12.44 6.36
N VAL A 58 -25.68 -11.42 5.75
CA VAL A 58 -25.38 -10.14 6.42
C VAL A 58 -25.75 -8.98 5.51
N PRO A 59 -26.76 -8.18 5.86
CA PRO A 59 -27.10 -7.00 5.08
C PRO A 59 -26.00 -5.96 5.15
N LEU A 60 -25.93 -5.03 4.19
CA LEU A 60 -24.97 -3.92 4.20
C LEU A 60 -25.20 -3.00 5.40
N ARG A 61 -26.46 -2.80 5.78
CA ARG A 61 -26.91 -2.00 6.91
C ARG A 61 -28.28 -2.46 7.36
N TYR A 62 -28.54 -2.42 8.66
CA TYR A 62 -29.88 -2.68 9.19
C TYR A 62 -30.84 -1.51 8.91
N SER A 63 -32.14 -1.76 8.97
CA SER A 63 -33.21 -0.76 8.76
C SER A 63 -33.13 0.44 9.72
N ASN A 64 -32.58 0.24 10.92
CA ASN A 64 -32.35 1.26 11.93
C ASN A 64 -31.00 2.02 11.75
N GLY A 65 -30.28 1.76 10.65
CA GLY A 65 -29.00 2.39 10.35
C GLY A 65 -27.77 1.76 11.00
N MET A 66 -27.93 0.76 11.87
CA MET A 66 -26.82 0.07 12.53
C MET A 66 -26.02 -0.77 11.54
N LEU A 67 -24.72 -0.90 11.80
CA LEU A 67 -23.81 -1.70 10.97
C LEU A 67 -23.77 -3.15 11.47
N PRO A 68 -23.98 -4.14 10.58
CA PRO A 68 -24.10 -5.54 10.96
C PRO A 68 -22.74 -6.24 11.06
N ALA A 69 -22.56 -7.09 12.08
CA ALA A 69 -21.52 -8.11 12.13
C ALA A 69 -21.96 -9.30 12.97
N TYR A 70 -21.55 -10.51 12.56
CA TYR A 70 -21.82 -11.72 13.34
C TYR A 70 -20.89 -11.86 14.54
N GLY A 71 -19.68 -11.31 14.48
CA GLY A 71 -18.67 -11.42 15.52
C GLY A 71 -17.54 -10.42 15.33
N LYS A 72 -16.43 -10.65 16.03
CA LYS A 72 -15.28 -9.75 16.09
C LYS A 72 -14.21 -10.03 15.02
N ASN A 73 -14.20 -11.26 14.48
CA ASN A 73 -13.21 -11.67 13.49
C ASN A 73 -13.48 -11.05 12.12
N GLY A 74 -12.46 -10.85 11.33
CA GLY A 74 -12.56 -10.21 10.01
C GLY A 74 -13.54 -10.89 9.08
N GLU A 75 -13.57 -12.24 9.06
CA GLU A 75 -14.51 -13.05 8.28
C GLU A 75 -15.96 -12.93 8.74
N GLN A 76 -16.22 -12.38 9.92
CA GLN A 76 -17.56 -12.17 10.50
C GLN A 76 -18.08 -10.75 10.31
N ILE A 77 -17.28 -9.88 9.68
CA ILE A 77 -17.60 -8.48 9.42
C ILE A 77 -17.80 -8.29 7.92
N SER A 78 -18.92 -7.65 7.55
CA SER A 78 -19.23 -7.40 6.14
C SER A 78 -18.07 -6.74 5.39
N PRO A 79 -17.71 -7.18 4.16
CA PRO A 79 -16.73 -6.54 3.30
C PRO A 79 -16.99 -5.04 3.11
N TYR A 80 -18.25 -4.65 3.06
CA TYR A 80 -18.66 -3.24 2.98
C TYR A 80 -18.13 -2.42 4.16
N ILE A 81 -18.23 -2.96 5.37
CA ILE A 81 -17.73 -2.29 6.60
C ILE A 81 -16.21 -2.23 6.58
N LEU A 82 -15.56 -3.34 6.23
CA LEU A 82 -14.09 -3.40 6.13
C LEU A 82 -13.54 -2.36 5.16
N LEU A 83 -14.20 -2.16 4.01
CA LEU A 83 -13.76 -1.20 2.98
C LEU A 83 -14.05 0.26 3.34
N ASN A 84 -15.17 0.55 4.02
CA ASN A 84 -15.66 1.92 4.13
C ASN A 84 -15.59 2.50 5.55
N HIS A 85 -15.52 1.65 6.58
CA HIS A 85 -15.66 2.10 7.96
C HIS A 85 -14.44 1.86 8.84
N THR A 86 -13.39 1.15 8.35
CA THR A 86 -12.24 0.78 9.18
C THR A 86 -11.03 1.72 9.02
N GLY A 87 -11.15 2.78 8.22
CA GLY A 87 -10.05 3.69 7.93
C GLY A 87 -9.25 3.28 6.69
N PHE A 88 -7.94 3.53 6.69
CA PHE A 88 -7.10 3.23 5.54
C PHE A 88 -5.65 2.94 5.93
N LYS A 89 -4.97 2.21 5.07
CA LYS A 89 -3.51 2.10 5.00
C LYS A 89 -3.05 2.67 3.68
N LYS A 90 -2.00 3.46 3.70
CA LYS A 90 -1.34 4.01 2.51
C LYS A 90 0.14 3.67 2.59
N GLY A 91 0.62 2.91 1.62
CA GLY A 91 2.02 2.60 1.42
C GLY A 91 2.56 3.39 0.23
N ASN A 92 3.79 3.85 0.35
CA ASN A 92 4.57 4.42 -0.73
C ASN A 92 5.98 3.85 -0.66
N ARG A 93 6.42 3.19 -1.73
CA ARG A 93 7.78 2.68 -1.86
C ARG A 93 8.42 3.31 -3.08
N THR A 94 9.53 3.98 -2.86
CA THR A 94 10.35 4.58 -3.92
C THR A 94 11.68 3.85 -3.98
N THR A 95 12.01 3.28 -5.12
CA THR A 95 13.32 2.72 -5.43
C THR A 95 13.98 3.57 -6.50
N MET A 96 15.24 3.90 -6.34
CA MET A 96 16.01 4.67 -7.30
C MET A 96 17.45 4.13 -7.37
N ASN A 97 17.90 3.85 -8.58
CA ASN A 97 19.25 3.42 -8.88
C ASN A 97 19.89 4.45 -9.82
N ILE A 98 21.07 4.93 -9.47
CA ILE A 98 21.85 5.86 -10.28
C ILE A 98 23.21 5.22 -10.50
N ASN A 99 23.62 5.12 -11.77
CA ASN A 99 24.92 4.61 -12.16
C ASN A 99 25.61 5.70 -12.97
N PHE A 100 26.76 6.12 -12.48
CA PHE A 100 27.66 7.04 -13.15
C PHE A 100 28.86 6.26 -13.65
N THR A 101 29.22 6.42 -14.91
CA THR A 101 30.41 5.80 -15.54
C THR A 101 31.26 6.85 -16.16
N LEU A 102 32.55 6.71 -15.99
CA LEU A 102 33.57 7.55 -16.64
C LEU A 102 34.56 6.63 -17.35
N ARG A 103 34.76 6.87 -18.63
CA ARG A 103 35.80 6.21 -19.46
C ARG A 103 36.74 7.25 -19.98
N GLN A 104 38.05 7.04 -19.71
CA GLN A 104 39.12 7.87 -20.18
C GLN A 104 40.09 7.07 -21.06
N ASP A 105 40.32 7.52 -22.27
CA ASP A 105 41.34 6.99 -23.16
C ASP A 105 42.62 7.79 -22.97
N PHE A 106 43.72 7.11 -22.61
CA PHE A 106 45.05 7.66 -22.43
C PHE A 106 45.96 7.31 -23.61
N GLY A 107 45.41 6.88 -24.74
CA GLY A 107 46.17 6.48 -25.93
C GLY A 107 47.13 7.50 -26.48
N LYS A 108 46.93 8.80 -26.15
CA LYS A 108 47.87 9.89 -26.47
C LYS A 108 49.17 9.79 -25.68
N TRP A 109 49.17 9.21 -24.48
CA TRP A 109 50.31 9.06 -23.60
C TRP A 109 50.90 7.67 -23.63
N ILE A 110 50.01 6.66 -23.56
CA ILE A 110 50.37 5.22 -23.58
C ILE A 110 49.44 4.53 -24.54
N LYS A 111 49.93 4.05 -25.65
CA LYS A 111 49.16 3.36 -26.69
C LYS A 111 48.35 2.18 -26.13
N GLY A 112 47.04 2.23 -26.31
CA GLY A 112 46.11 1.17 -25.86
C GLY A 112 45.70 1.24 -24.40
N LEU A 113 46.15 2.26 -23.62
CA LEU A 113 45.72 2.41 -22.23
C LEU A 113 44.37 3.10 -22.15
N THR A 114 43.38 2.44 -21.50
CA THR A 114 42.10 3.03 -21.15
C THR A 114 41.79 2.77 -19.67
N ALA A 115 41.22 3.74 -18.99
CA ALA A 115 40.72 3.58 -17.64
C ALA A 115 39.17 3.73 -17.64
N ARG A 116 38.49 2.96 -16.79
CA ARG A 116 37.06 3.05 -16.57
C ARG A 116 36.75 3.06 -15.07
N GLY A 117 36.01 4.05 -14.65
CA GLY A 117 35.44 4.14 -13.30
C GLY A 117 33.94 4.03 -13.35
N MET A 118 33.34 3.46 -12.31
CA MET A 118 31.87 3.39 -12.11
C MET A 118 31.56 3.71 -10.66
N PHE A 119 30.56 4.57 -10.48
CA PHE A 119 29.95 4.86 -9.19
C PHE A 119 28.46 4.52 -9.27
N SER A 120 27.96 3.78 -8.28
CA SER A 120 26.55 3.38 -8.19
C SER A 120 25.95 3.87 -6.88
N TYR A 121 24.77 4.45 -6.95
CA TYR A 121 23.98 4.85 -5.79
C TYR A 121 22.59 4.20 -5.87
N ASN A 122 22.23 3.47 -4.83
CA ASN A 122 20.92 2.82 -4.70
C ASN A 122 20.19 3.41 -3.50
N ASN A 123 18.93 3.77 -3.69
CA ASN A 123 18.06 4.24 -2.62
C ASN A 123 16.75 3.46 -2.65
N ASN A 124 16.31 2.95 -1.48
CA ASN A 124 15.03 2.29 -1.32
C ASN A 124 14.33 2.91 -0.10
N ASN A 125 13.33 3.74 -0.36
CA ASN A 125 12.58 4.43 0.69
C ASN A 125 11.17 3.86 0.78
N ILE A 126 10.74 3.48 1.99
CA ILE A 126 9.39 2.97 2.29
C ILE A 126 8.74 3.93 3.28
N HIS A 127 7.54 4.39 2.94
CA HIS A 127 6.75 5.26 3.78
C HIS A 127 5.33 4.71 3.91
N ASN A 128 4.93 4.38 5.14
CA ASN A 128 3.61 3.84 5.42
C ASN A 128 2.85 4.77 6.38
N VAL A 129 1.59 5.00 6.08
CA VAL A 129 0.64 5.70 6.94
C VAL A 129 -0.55 4.78 7.16
N VAL A 130 -0.84 4.49 8.42
CA VAL A 130 -1.98 3.67 8.82
C VAL A 130 -2.89 4.52 9.69
N ARG A 131 -4.16 4.57 9.33
CA ARG A 131 -5.23 5.11 10.15
C ARG A 131 -6.32 4.06 10.25
N SER A 132 -6.40 3.40 11.38
CA SER A 132 -7.38 2.36 11.64
C SER A 132 -8.39 2.80 12.68
N LYS A 133 -9.61 2.38 12.52
CA LYS A 133 -10.71 2.52 13.47
C LYS A 133 -11.68 1.37 13.26
N MET A 134 -12.46 1.08 14.27
CA MET A 134 -13.58 0.14 14.17
C MET A 134 -14.84 0.87 14.66
N PRO A 135 -15.95 0.84 13.91
CA PRO A 135 -17.23 1.35 14.38
C PRO A 135 -17.92 0.34 15.34
N ASP A 136 -18.95 0.77 16.05
CA ASP A 136 -19.85 -0.15 16.73
C ASP A 136 -20.57 -1.05 15.71
N LEU A 137 -20.53 -2.36 15.96
CA LEU A 137 -21.18 -3.35 15.10
C LEU A 137 -22.17 -4.16 15.91
N TYR A 138 -23.24 -4.59 15.26
CA TYR A 138 -24.38 -5.20 15.88
C TYR A 138 -24.82 -6.49 15.16
N LYS A 139 -25.35 -7.44 15.92
CA LYS A 139 -26.05 -8.62 15.40
C LYS A 139 -27.52 -8.51 15.73
N ALA A 140 -28.38 -8.71 14.75
CA ALA A 140 -29.83 -8.81 14.96
C ALA A 140 -30.23 -10.25 15.24
N PHE A 141 -31.12 -10.44 16.19
CA PHE A 141 -31.67 -11.75 16.60
C PHE A 141 -33.14 -11.92 16.23
N GLY A 142 -33.84 -10.84 15.97
CA GLY A 142 -35.26 -10.86 15.67
C GLY A 142 -35.85 -9.47 15.65
N ARG A 143 -37.18 -9.41 15.78
CA ARG A 143 -37.96 -8.18 15.90
C ARG A 143 -38.82 -8.21 17.14
N TYR A 144 -39.01 -7.04 17.74
CA TYR A 144 -40.03 -6.83 18.76
C TYR A 144 -41.42 -6.80 18.11
N ASN A 145 -42.51 -6.86 18.94
CA ASN A 145 -43.87 -6.78 18.47
C ASN A 145 -44.23 -5.47 17.76
N ASP A 146 -43.47 -4.39 18.03
CA ASP A 146 -43.58 -3.09 17.37
C ASP A 146 -42.82 -3.02 16.03
N GLY A 147 -42.20 -4.13 15.60
CA GLY A 147 -41.43 -4.21 14.37
C GLY A 147 -39.98 -3.73 14.48
N SER A 148 -39.56 -3.15 15.61
CA SER A 148 -38.17 -2.74 15.81
C SER A 148 -37.22 -3.94 15.91
N LEU A 149 -35.95 -3.75 15.56
CA LEU A 149 -34.93 -4.81 15.57
C LEU A 149 -34.43 -5.09 16.98
N MET A 150 -34.38 -6.33 17.35
CA MET A 150 -33.68 -6.84 18.53
C MET A 150 -32.19 -6.98 18.17
N THR A 151 -31.35 -6.10 18.68
CA THR A 151 -29.91 -6.07 18.32
C THR A 151 -29.03 -6.19 19.56
N GLN A 152 -27.91 -6.87 19.40
CA GLN A 152 -26.84 -6.92 20.39
C GLN A 152 -25.56 -6.39 19.75
N ARG A 153 -24.83 -5.58 20.50
CA ARG A 153 -23.50 -5.09 20.08
C ARG A 153 -22.49 -6.22 20.12
N THR A 154 -21.88 -6.55 18.98
CA THR A 154 -20.85 -7.58 18.84
C THR A 154 -19.45 -6.99 18.91
N VAL A 155 -19.27 -5.79 18.37
CA VAL A 155 -17.98 -5.07 18.38
C VAL A 155 -18.23 -3.67 18.92
N SER A 156 -17.39 -3.24 19.87
CA SER A 156 -17.38 -1.87 20.36
C SER A 156 -16.48 -1.01 19.48
N ALA A 157 -16.89 0.22 19.25
CA ALA A 157 -16.07 1.18 18.54
C ALA A 157 -14.68 1.32 19.18
N SER A 158 -13.64 1.36 18.36
CA SER A 158 -12.29 1.66 18.80
C SER A 158 -11.94 3.13 18.54
N ASN A 159 -11.07 3.69 19.39
CA ASN A 159 -10.46 4.96 19.10
C ASN A 159 -9.65 4.88 17.80
N ILE A 160 -9.51 6.03 17.13
CA ILE A 160 -8.70 6.12 15.92
C ILE A 160 -7.24 5.85 16.28
N GLN A 161 -6.67 4.79 15.71
CA GLN A 161 -5.26 4.48 15.79
C GLN A 161 -4.56 5.14 14.60
N PHE A 162 -3.47 5.85 14.86
CA PHE A 162 -2.63 6.44 13.83
C PHE A 162 -1.20 5.96 14.00
N ALA A 163 -0.63 5.37 12.95
CA ALA A 163 0.75 4.95 12.91
C ALA A 163 1.41 5.46 11.62
N LYS A 164 2.64 5.92 11.74
CA LYS A 164 3.49 6.32 10.63
C LYS A 164 4.83 5.62 10.77
N SER A 165 5.29 4.96 9.71
CA SER A 165 6.61 4.35 9.66
C SER A 165 7.33 4.77 8.38
N ALA A 166 8.63 4.97 8.48
CA ALA A 166 9.53 5.21 7.37
C ALA A 166 10.76 4.34 7.54
N ALA A 167 11.27 3.80 6.44
CA ALA A 167 12.53 3.07 6.35
C ALA A 167 13.25 3.46 5.06
N SER A 168 14.55 3.59 5.14
CA SER A 168 15.43 3.90 4.01
C SER A 168 16.58 2.91 3.94
#